data_c7dab49d9c5928ce08266b185aa4d1c6
#
_entry.id   c7dab49d9c5928ce08266b185aa4d1c6
#
_cell.length_a   1.000
_cell.length_b   1.000
_cell.length_c   1.000
_cell.angle_alpha   90.00
_cell.angle_beta   90.00
_cell.angle_gamma   90.00
#
_symmetry.space_group_name_H-M   'P 1'
#
loop_
_entity.id
_entity.type
_entity.pdbx_description
1 polymer ?
#
loop_
_entity_poly.entity_id
_entity_poly.type
_entity_poly.pdbx_seq_one_letter_code
_entity_poly.pdbx_strand_id
1 'polypeptide(L)'
;MKQNNLFTPLCVGKFDLCHRIVLAPLTRIRADEDTLAPTKLNVEYYAQRATPGGLLISEAVYISPEGMPIWSIYKNIKENGGQAPGIWTSCQVQGWKMVTKAVHFKGGLISCQLLHAGRVAQPEIAQHPLVKGTDLPIPSVSSSATPITPLDEKGNDYNWDQKSVTPRALETQEIARICSDYRLAAINAIDAGFDLIELHAAHGYLIEQFLCDGVNTRDDKYGGSIKNRARILFEVIETLIDVVGEERLGIRLSPVDNDPITKQPNQIYFGVVHSKPELSYEYVISKLSDYNLAYLLLTEPRVGVLSNIPGKDNTFEVPSGNYKYREMYQGTLMGPGGFTPLTARKALSEGNYDLIAFGRWFLSNPDLPERIKNGYKLNVYDRDTFYGGNEIGYTDYPDYKSLSKMNRKRYKLISQSSIERSLS
;
A
#
# COMPACT_ATOMS: atom_id res chain seq x y z
N MET A 1 -25.02 -8.27 21.31
CA MET A 1 -23.82 -8.38 20.42
C MET A 1 -22.71 -7.56 21.06
N LYS A 2 -21.49 -8.12 21.27
CA LYS A 2 -20.33 -7.33 21.71
C LYS A 2 -20.04 -6.32 20.60
N GLN A 3 -20.08 -5.05 20.93
CA GLN A 3 -19.81 -3.98 19.99
C GLN A 3 -18.34 -4.07 19.56
N ASN A 4 -18.07 -4.50 18.32
CA ASN A 4 -16.72 -4.51 17.76
C ASN A 4 -16.17 -3.07 17.77
N ASN A 5 -15.01 -2.88 18.31
CA ASN A 5 -14.33 -1.59 18.32
C ASN A 5 -12.87 -1.75 17.91
N LEU A 6 -12.18 -0.64 17.69
CA LEU A 6 -10.79 -0.62 17.23
C LEU A 6 -9.80 -1.35 18.16
N PHE A 7 -10.18 -1.60 19.41
CA PHE A 7 -9.33 -2.24 20.44
C PHE A 7 -9.84 -3.62 20.88
N THR A 8 -10.75 -4.21 20.11
CA THR A 8 -11.15 -5.62 20.28
C THR A 8 -10.15 -6.50 19.55
N PRO A 9 -9.52 -7.49 20.22
CA PRO A 9 -8.63 -8.45 19.54
C PRO A 9 -9.30 -9.15 18.38
N LEU A 10 -8.49 -9.60 17.42
CA LEU A 10 -8.92 -10.35 16.25
C LEU A 10 -7.81 -11.32 15.82
N CYS A 11 -8.18 -12.56 15.52
CA CYS A 11 -7.30 -13.50 14.85
C CYS A 11 -7.29 -13.23 13.34
N VAL A 12 -6.11 -13.05 12.76
CA VAL A 12 -5.89 -12.78 11.32
C VAL A 12 -4.96 -13.86 10.77
N GLY A 13 -5.50 -14.74 9.97
CA GLY A 13 -4.81 -15.97 9.62
C GLY A 13 -4.44 -16.74 10.89
N LYS A 14 -3.14 -16.93 11.16
CA LYS A 14 -2.64 -17.59 12.37
C LYS A 14 -2.13 -16.62 13.45
N PHE A 15 -2.36 -15.33 13.33
CA PHE A 15 -1.82 -14.31 14.22
C PHE A 15 -2.92 -13.60 15.02
N ASP A 16 -2.71 -13.45 16.32
CA ASP A 16 -3.63 -12.74 17.21
C ASP A 16 -3.25 -11.26 17.28
N LEU A 17 -4.10 -10.40 16.74
CA LEU A 17 -3.96 -8.96 16.86
C LEU A 17 -4.61 -8.44 18.13
N CYS A 18 -3.93 -7.51 18.84
CA CYS A 18 -4.47 -6.85 20.03
C CYS A 18 -5.43 -5.71 19.70
N HIS A 19 -5.40 -5.19 18.48
CA HIS A 19 -6.28 -4.12 18.01
C HIS A 19 -6.50 -4.21 16.50
N ARG A 20 -7.52 -3.50 16.00
CA ARG A 20 -7.98 -3.53 14.61
C ARG A 20 -7.45 -2.36 13.77
N ILE A 21 -6.46 -1.63 14.26
CA ILE A 21 -5.81 -0.51 13.59
C ILE A 21 -4.55 -1.03 12.91
N VAL A 22 -4.50 -0.88 11.58
CA VAL A 22 -3.40 -1.37 10.73
C VAL A 22 -2.68 -0.18 10.10
N LEU A 23 -1.35 -0.21 10.01
CA LEU A 23 -0.63 0.71 9.12
C LEU A 23 -0.88 0.28 7.68
N ALA A 24 -1.55 1.14 6.90
CA ALA A 24 -1.77 0.89 5.48
C ALA A 24 -0.45 0.84 4.70
N PRO A 25 -0.38 0.08 3.59
CA PRO A 25 0.79 0.08 2.72
C PRO A 25 0.94 1.43 2.02
N LEU A 26 2.02 2.13 2.34
CA LEU A 26 2.30 3.47 1.84
C LEU A 26 3.71 3.50 1.25
N THR A 27 3.84 3.65 -0.06
CA THR A 27 5.12 3.88 -0.71
C THR A 27 5.72 5.21 -0.25
N ARG A 28 6.93 5.18 0.33
CA ARG A 28 7.57 6.35 0.92
C ARG A 28 8.84 6.77 0.19
N ILE A 29 9.42 5.88 -0.61
CA ILE A 29 10.57 6.17 -1.50
C ILE A 29 11.78 6.71 -0.70
N ARG A 30 12.25 5.94 0.28
CA ARG A 30 13.43 6.24 1.11
C ARG A 30 14.37 5.06 1.25
N ALA A 31 14.26 4.07 0.35
CA ALA A 31 15.28 3.04 0.20
C ALA A 31 16.54 3.64 -0.43
N ASP A 32 17.64 2.97 -0.27
CA ASP A 32 18.94 3.34 -0.83
C ASP A 32 18.87 3.36 -2.38
N GLU A 33 19.45 4.38 -2.99
CA GLU A 33 19.34 4.61 -4.43
C GLU A 33 20.12 3.59 -5.27
N ASP A 34 21.24 3.09 -4.76
CA ASP A 34 22.11 2.18 -5.52
C ASP A 34 21.73 0.71 -5.33
N THR A 35 21.34 0.33 -4.11
CA THR A 35 21.06 -1.05 -3.73
C THR A 35 19.57 -1.37 -3.69
N LEU A 36 18.71 -0.35 -3.66
CA LEU A 36 17.25 -0.47 -3.48
C LEU A 36 16.88 -1.24 -2.19
N ALA A 37 17.76 -1.18 -1.21
CA ALA A 37 17.58 -1.83 0.08
C ALA A 37 16.99 -0.84 1.11
N PRO A 38 16.17 -1.32 2.06
CA PRO A 38 15.77 -0.52 3.20
C PRO A 38 16.98 0.02 3.98
N THR A 39 16.91 1.28 4.38
CA THR A 39 17.94 2.01 5.12
C THR A 39 17.62 2.04 6.62
N LYS A 40 18.50 2.66 7.40
CA LYS A 40 18.24 2.93 8.83
C LYS A 40 16.98 3.78 9.06
N LEU A 41 16.65 4.67 8.12
CA LEU A 41 15.42 5.47 8.20
C LEU A 41 14.17 4.59 8.08
N ASN A 42 14.19 3.58 7.19
CA ASN A 42 13.09 2.63 7.08
C ASN A 42 12.95 1.81 8.38
N VAL A 43 14.07 1.37 8.97
CA VAL A 43 14.05 0.64 10.25
C VAL A 43 13.38 1.49 11.34
N GLU A 44 13.79 2.75 11.48
CA GLU A 44 13.23 3.68 12.46
C GLU A 44 11.73 3.94 12.21
N TYR A 45 11.35 4.20 10.96
CA TYR A 45 9.97 4.48 10.56
C TYR A 45 9.00 3.36 10.97
N TYR A 46 9.34 2.11 10.64
CA TYR A 46 8.48 0.97 10.99
C TYR A 46 8.52 0.68 12.48
N ALA A 47 9.67 0.77 13.14
CA ALA A 47 9.80 0.58 14.58
C ALA A 47 9.01 1.59 15.42
N GLN A 48 8.95 2.86 14.97
CA GLN A 48 8.15 3.90 15.63
C GLN A 48 6.65 3.59 15.62
N ARG A 49 6.17 2.90 14.57
CA ARG A 49 4.74 2.61 14.34
C ARG A 49 4.32 1.23 14.84
N ALA A 50 5.29 0.41 15.22
CA ALA A 50 5.02 -0.93 15.77
C ALA A 50 4.48 -0.85 17.20
N THR A 51 3.43 -1.61 17.47
CA THR A 51 2.80 -1.76 18.78
C THR A 51 2.59 -3.23 19.10
N PRO A 52 2.58 -3.64 20.36
CA PRO A 52 2.34 -5.05 20.72
C PRO A 52 1.04 -5.57 20.09
N GLY A 53 1.15 -6.64 19.30
CA GLY A 53 0.03 -7.25 18.58
C GLY A 53 -0.61 -6.34 17.52
N GLY A 54 0.08 -5.28 17.07
CA GLY A 54 -0.37 -4.43 15.96
C GLY A 54 0.20 -4.90 14.63
N LEU A 55 -0.58 -4.80 13.56
CA LEU A 55 -0.17 -5.16 12.19
C LEU A 55 0.26 -3.92 11.41
N LEU A 56 1.43 -4.02 10.78
CA LEU A 56 1.92 -3.07 9.80
C LEU A 56 1.94 -3.75 8.42
N ILE A 57 1.58 -3.01 7.36
CA ILE A 57 1.84 -3.46 5.99
C ILE A 57 2.95 -2.57 5.43
N SER A 58 3.97 -3.18 4.84
CA SER A 58 5.10 -2.44 4.27
C SER A 58 4.66 -1.53 3.12
N GLU A 59 5.48 -0.58 2.76
CA GLU A 59 5.39 0.04 1.43
C GLU A 59 5.49 -1.03 0.33
N ALA A 60 5.11 -0.69 -0.90
CA ALA A 60 5.24 -1.59 -2.04
C ALA A 60 6.68 -2.06 -2.19
N VAL A 61 6.86 -3.38 -2.24
CA VAL A 61 8.15 -4.07 -2.37
C VAL A 61 8.18 -4.75 -3.73
N TYR A 62 9.09 -4.31 -4.58
CA TYR A 62 9.15 -4.79 -5.95
C TYR A 62 9.84 -6.14 -6.02
N ILE A 63 9.22 -7.08 -6.76
CA ILE A 63 9.63 -8.48 -6.84
C ILE A 63 10.81 -8.70 -7.79
N SER A 64 11.01 -7.78 -8.75
CA SER A 64 12.05 -7.87 -9.78
C SER A 64 12.33 -6.49 -10.40
N PRO A 65 13.46 -6.30 -11.09
CA PRO A 65 13.75 -5.07 -11.82
C PRO A 65 12.69 -4.74 -12.89
N GLU A 66 12.17 -5.75 -13.59
CA GLU A 66 11.14 -5.57 -14.62
C GLU A 66 9.87 -4.92 -14.06
N GLY A 67 9.55 -5.18 -12.79
CA GLY A 67 8.35 -4.67 -12.13
C GLY A 67 8.55 -3.33 -11.42
N MET A 68 9.70 -2.69 -11.51
CA MET A 68 10.03 -1.52 -10.72
C MET A 68 10.05 -0.22 -11.52
N PRO A 69 9.26 0.80 -11.16
CA PRO A 69 9.41 2.14 -11.71
C PRO A 69 10.63 2.85 -11.08
N ILE A 70 11.31 3.68 -11.87
CA ILE A 70 12.35 4.59 -11.39
C ILE A 70 11.68 5.88 -10.91
N TRP A 71 11.54 6.02 -9.60
CA TRP A 71 10.85 7.17 -9.02
C TRP A 71 11.64 8.47 -9.14
N SER A 72 12.98 8.42 -9.21
CA SER A 72 13.83 9.60 -9.35
C SER A 72 13.66 10.37 -10.67
N ILE A 73 12.95 9.83 -11.66
CA ILE A 73 12.58 10.56 -12.87
C ILE A 73 11.44 11.56 -12.65
N TYR A 74 10.67 11.38 -11.58
CA TYR A 74 9.64 12.36 -11.20
C TYR A 74 10.27 13.56 -10.53
N LYS A 75 9.91 14.78 -10.97
CA LYS A 75 10.54 16.02 -10.54
C LYS A 75 10.63 16.15 -9.02
N ASN A 76 9.52 15.94 -8.32
CA ASN A 76 9.46 16.07 -6.86
C ASN A 76 10.35 15.05 -6.13
N ILE A 77 10.53 13.84 -6.70
CA ILE A 77 11.33 12.78 -6.12
C ILE A 77 12.80 12.95 -6.51
N LYS A 78 13.08 13.40 -7.75
CA LYS A 78 14.42 13.71 -8.20
C LYS A 78 15.11 14.76 -7.33
N GLU A 79 14.34 15.76 -6.88
CA GLU A 79 14.86 16.80 -6.00
C GLU A 79 15.09 16.31 -4.55
N ASN A 80 14.30 15.32 -4.10
CA ASN A 80 14.34 14.81 -2.73
C ASN A 80 15.17 13.54 -2.55
N GLY A 81 15.49 12.84 -3.65
CA GLY A 81 16.23 11.57 -3.62
C GLY A 81 15.42 10.37 -3.13
N GLY A 82 16.05 9.21 -3.16
CA GLY A 82 15.50 7.94 -2.67
C GLY A 82 14.78 7.11 -3.75
N GLN A 83 14.60 5.83 -3.43
CA GLN A 83 13.91 4.84 -4.26
C GLN A 83 12.94 4.00 -3.42
N ALA A 84 12.03 3.30 -4.09
CA ALA A 84 11.23 2.28 -3.43
C ALA A 84 12.02 0.97 -3.33
N PRO A 85 11.81 0.18 -2.27
CA PRO A 85 12.63 -0.99 -2.02
C PRO A 85 12.24 -2.18 -2.90
N GLY A 86 13.26 -3.02 -3.19
CA GLY A 86 13.06 -4.34 -3.78
C GLY A 86 13.25 -5.48 -2.77
N ILE A 87 13.14 -6.73 -3.25
CA ILE A 87 13.36 -7.93 -2.43
C ILE A 87 14.01 -9.08 -3.21
N TRP A 88 14.65 -8.80 -4.34
CA TRP A 88 15.26 -9.84 -5.20
C TRP A 88 16.77 -10.01 -5.00
N THR A 89 17.44 -9.14 -4.22
CA THR A 89 18.86 -9.27 -3.90
C THR A 89 19.09 -9.56 -2.42
N SER A 90 20.24 -10.18 -2.11
CA SER A 90 20.62 -10.44 -0.71
C SER A 90 20.76 -9.18 0.12
N CYS A 91 21.24 -8.05 -0.47
CA CYS A 91 21.34 -6.77 0.20
C CYS A 91 19.96 -6.24 0.62
N GLN A 92 18.96 -6.33 -0.27
CA GLN A 92 17.60 -5.93 0.01
C GLN A 92 16.97 -6.78 1.12
N VAL A 93 17.19 -8.10 1.07
CA VAL A 93 16.74 -9.04 2.12
C VAL A 93 17.35 -8.69 3.47
N GLN A 94 18.65 -8.37 3.54
CA GLN A 94 19.30 -7.94 4.77
C GLN A 94 18.74 -6.61 5.30
N GLY A 95 18.46 -5.64 4.42
CA GLY A 95 17.78 -4.39 4.79
C GLY A 95 16.41 -4.66 5.43
N TRP A 96 15.61 -5.54 4.83
CA TRP A 96 14.33 -5.94 5.38
C TRP A 96 14.44 -6.71 6.69
N LYS A 97 15.46 -7.57 6.88
CA LYS A 97 15.74 -8.23 8.18
C LYS A 97 15.92 -7.24 9.32
N MET A 98 16.56 -6.11 9.07
CA MET A 98 16.70 -5.06 10.08
C MET A 98 15.35 -4.43 10.44
N VAL A 99 14.50 -4.20 9.44
CA VAL A 99 13.15 -3.65 9.64
C VAL A 99 12.27 -4.61 10.44
N THR A 100 12.14 -5.86 10.00
CA THR A 100 11.28 -6.86 10.66
C THR A 100 11.71 -7.12 12.10
N LYS A 101 13.03 -7.26 12.33
CA LYS A 101 13.60 -7.41 13.68
C LYS A 101 13.24 -6.23 14.59
N ALA A 102 13.27 -5.00 14.08
CA ALA A 102 12.92 -3.81 14.86
C ALA A 102 11.42 -3.73 15.17
N VAL A 103 10.56 -4.15 14.23
CA VAL A 103 9.11 -4.28 14.45
C VAL A 103 8.81 -5.35 15.49
N HIS A 104 9.40 -6.53 15.38
CA HIS A 104 9.22 -7.64 16.33
C HIS A 104 9.73 -7.29 17.73
N PHE A 105 10.83 -6.53 17.83
CA PHE A 105 11.34 -6.04 19.13
C PHE A 105 10.29 -5.17 19.87
N LYS A 106 9.39 -4.53 19.15
CA LYS A 106 8.24 -3.78 19.69
C LYS A 106 6.99 -4.65 19.89
N GLY A 107 7.05 -5.94 19.58
CA GLY A 107 5.92 -6.87 19.64
C GLY A 107 4.90 -6.71 18.51
N GLY A 108 5.23 -5.99 17.46
CA GLY A 108 4.40 -5.81 16.27
C GLY A 108 4.57 -6.94 15.26
N LEU A 109 3.63 -7.01 14.31
CA LEU A 109 3.64 -7.89 13.16
C LEU A 109 3.76 -7.06 11.88
N ILE A 110 4.38 -7.64 10.84
CA ILE A 110 4.57 -6.92 9.57
C ILE A 110 4.29 -7.83 8.37
N SER A 111 3.50 -7.32 7.42
CA SER A 111 3.19 -7.93 6.12
C SER A 111 4.04 -7.28 5.02
N CYS A 112 4.63 -8.08 4.13
CA CYS A 112 5.35 -7.61 2.95
C CYS A 112 4.38 -7.44 1.79
N GLN A 113 4.18 -6.21 1.30
CA GLN A 113 3.35 -5.99 0.10
C GLN A 113 4.18 -6.19 -1.18
N LEU A 114 4.00 -7.32 -1.86
CA LEU A 114 4.67 -7.66 -3.12
C LEU A 114 3.99 -7.01 -4.31
N LEU A 115 4.76 -6.35 -5.16
CA LEU A 115 4.27 -5.61 -6.31
C LEU A 115 5.11 -5.84 -7.57
N HIS A 116 4.42 -5.95 -8.71
CA HIS A 116 4.96 -5.77 -10.05
C HIS A 116 4.17 -4.65 -10.75
N ALA A 117 4.85 -3.54 -11.08
CA ALA A 117 4.18 -2.35 -11.59
C ALA A 117 3.65 -2.49 -13.03
N GLY A 118 4.10 -3.51 -13.77
CA GLY A 118 3.65 -3.71 -15.16
C GLY A 118 4.05 -2.53 -16.05
N ARG A 119 3.11 -2.01 -16.83
CA ARG A 119 3.34 -0.89 -17.76
C ARG A 119 3.67 0.45 -17.05
N VAL A 120 3.54 0.52 -15.73
CA VAL A 120 3.97 1.70 -14.96
C VAL A 120 5.47 1.70 -14.73
N ALA A 121 6.10 0.52 -14.78
CA ALA A 121 7.56 0.40 -14.73
C ALA A 121 8.21 1.00 -16.00
N GLN A 122 9.37 1.64 -15.81
CA GLN A 122 10.00 2.42 -16.87
C GLN A 122 11.30 1.74 -17.36
N PRO A 123 11.62 1.83 -18.68
CA PRO A 123 12.81 1.21 -19.27
C PRO A 123 14.13 1.74 -18.69
N GLU A 124 14.12 2.91 -18.10
CA GLU A 124 15.29 3.58 -17.51
C GLU A 124 15.93 2.75 -16.39
N ILE A 125 15.22 1.79 -15.80
CA ILE A 125 15.80 0.83 -14.83
C ILE A 125 16.99 0.06 -15.42
N ALA A 126 17.04 -0.11 -16.74
CA ALA A 126 18.16 -0.74 -17.44
C ALA A 126 19.50 -0.02 -17.21
N GLN A 127 19.48 1.25 -16.85
CA GLN A 127 20.68 2.04 -16.53
C GLN A 127 21.06 1.97 -15.07
N HIS A 128 20.20 1.41 -14.21
CA HIS A 128 20.47 1.28 -12.80
C HIS A 128 21.64 0.32 -12.53
N PRO A 129 22.55 0.61 -11.57
CA PRO A 129 23.74 -0.22 -11.29
C PRO A 129 23.43 -1.72 -11.06
N LEU A 130 22.31 -2.05 -10.45
CA LEU A 130 21.87 -3.44 -10.19
C LEU A 130 21.41 -4.18 -11.46
N VAL A 131 21.17 -3.49 -12.56
CA VAL A 131 20.56 -4.06 -13.77
C VAL A 131 21.47 -3.93 -14.99
N LYS A 132 22.24 -2.84 -15.06
CA LYS A 132 23.11 -2.53 -16.20
C LYS A 132 24.14 -3.65 -16.45
N GLY A 133 24.14 -4.18 -17.66
CA GLY A 133 25.05 -5.25 -18.08
C GLY A 133 24.64 -6.64 -17.58
N THR A 134 23.43 -6.80 -17.05
CA THR A 134 22.82 -8.10 -16.72
C THR A 134 21.83 -8.51 -17.82
N ASP A 135 21.48 -9.81 -17.84
CA ASP A 135 20.41 -10.36 -18.70
C ASP A 135 19.02 -10.34 -18.03
N LEU A 136 18.88 -9.53 -16.97
CA LEU A 136 17.59 -9.42 -16.26
C LEU A 136 16.53 -8.81 -17.17
N PRO A 137 15.28 -9.30 -17.12
CA PRO A 137 14.18 -8.73 -17.90
C PRO A 137 13.98 -7.25 -17.56
N ILE A 138 13.73 -6.46 -18.60
CA ILE A 138 13.59 -5.01 -18.52
C ILE A 138 12.14 -4.61 -18.82
N PRO A 139 11.60 -3.56 -18.13
CA PRO A 139 10.30 -3.03 -18.45
C PRO A 139 10.26 -2.28 -19.81
N SER A 140 9.12 -1.89 -20.32
CA SER A 140 7.80 -1.95 -19.69
C SER A 140 7.05 -3.16 -20.24
N VAL A 141 6.39 -3.92 -19.38
CA VAL A 141 5.55 -5.06 -19.80
C VAL A 141 4.13 -4.92 -19.26
N SER A 142 3.15 -5.54 -19.96
CA SER A 142 1.74 -5.54 -19.54
C SER A 142 1.01 -6.75 -20.09
N SER A 143 -0.29 -6.85 -19.81
CA SER A 143 -1.17 -7.83 -20.47
C SER A 143 -1.19 -7.66 -21.98
N SER A 144 -1.14 -6.42 -22.47
CA SER A 144 -1.15 -6.06 -23.90
C SER A 144 -0.32 -4.80 -24.13
N ALA A 145 0.05 -4.52 -25.39
CA ALA A 145 0.81 -3.34 -25.78
C ALA A 145 -0.05 -2.05 -25.75
N THR A 146 -0.78 -1.84 -24.67
CA THR A 146 -1.66 -0.68 -24.46
C THR A 146 -0.95 0.33 -23.58
N PRO A 147 -0.56 1.52 -24.09
CA PRO A 147 0.11 2.55 -23.30
C PRO A 147 -0.81 3.13 -22.24
N ILE A 148 -0.21 3.78 -21.23
CA ILE A 148 -0.99 4.60 -20.31
C ILE A 148 -1.48 5.81 -21.09
N THR A 149 -2.80 5.94 -21.24
CA THR A 149 -3.39 7.13 -21.82
C THR A 149 -3.41 8.22 -20.77
N PRO A 150 -2.80 9.40 -21.00
CA PRO A 150 -2.98 10.53 -20.12
C PRO A 150 -4.48 10.81 -20.01
N LEU A 151 -5.01 10.75 -18.82
CA LEU A 151 -6.40 11.15 -18.58
C LEU A 151 -6.47 12.66 -18.78
N ASP A 152 -7.54 13.11 -19.38
CA ASP A 152 -7.82 14.39 -19.99
C ASP A 152 -7.37 15.66 -19.24
N GLU A 153 -7.46 16.81 -19.95
CA GLU A 153 -7.12 18.16 -19.49
C GLU A 153 -7.89 18.65 -18.24
N LYS A 154 -8.75 17.83 -17.65
CA LYS A 154 -9.60 18.18 -16.50
C LYS A 154 -9.15 17.64 -15.16
N GLY A 155 -7.91 17.19 -15.03
CA GLY A 155 -7.31 17.16 -13.72
C GLY A 155 -7.41 15.87 -12.97
N ASN A 156 -7.16 14.78 -13.61
CA ASN A 156 -6.75 13.60 -12.85
C ASN A 156 -5.27 13.74 -12.50
N ASP A 157 -5.00 13.87 -11.22
CA ASP A 157 -3.81 14.33 -10.53
C ASP A 157 -2.51 13.53 -10.72
N TYR A 158 -2.35 12.92 -11.85
CA TYR A 158 -1.06 12.43 -12.23
C TYR A 158 -0.47 13.41 -13.22
N ASN A 159 0.24 14.39 -12.71
CA ASN A 159 1.17 15.23 -13.46
C ASN A 159 2.33 14.31 -13.93
N TRP A 160 1.98 13.37 -14.82
CA TRP A 160 2.91 12.50 -15.49
C TRP A 160 3.55 13.31 -16.60
N ASP A 161 4.60 14.06 -16.29
CA ASP A 161 5.51 14.65 -17.27
C ASP A 161 6.23 13.57 -18.11
N GLN A 162 5.81 12.32 -17.98
CA GLN A 162 6.38 11.19 -18.67
C GLN A 162 5.73 10.96 -20.03
N LYS A 163 6.56 10.80 -21.02
CA LYS A 163 6.15 10.17 -22.28
C LYS A 163 5.61 8.79 -21.93
N SER A 164 4.34 8.56 -22.25
CA SER A 164 3.73 7.24 -22.12
C SER A 164 4.56 6.25 -22.97
N VAL A 165 5.19 5.30 -22.30
CA VAL A 165 5.89 4.20 -22.97
C VAL A 165 4.87 3.16 -23.36
N THR A 166 4.88 2.72 -24.63
CA THR A 166 4.07 1.57 -25.03
C THR A 166 4.72 0.30 -24.45
N PRO A 167 4.06 -0.40 -23.56
CA PRO A 167 4.62 -1.62 -22.99
C PRO A 167 4.66 -2.74 -24.02
N ARG A 168 5.54 -3.69 -23.83
CA ARG A 168 5.49 -4.97 -24.54
C ARG A 168 4.42 -5.87 -23.90
N ALA A 169 3.61 -6.53 -24.71
CA ALA A 169 2.73 -7.58 -24.20
C ALA A 169 3.57 -8.77 -23.68
N LEU A 170 3.27 -9.27 -22.50
CA LEU A 170 3.87 -10.52 -22.01
C LEU A 170 3.45 -11.69 -22.91
N GLU A 171 4.40 -12.49 -23.33
CA GLU A 171 4.12 -13.75 -23.99
C GLU A 171 3.47 -14.73 -23.00
N THR A 172 2.63 -15.64 -23.51
CA THR A 172 1.92 -16.62 -22.67
C THR A 172 2.88 -17.46 -21.80
N GLN A 173 4.03 -17.83 -22.34
CA GLN A 173 5.06 -18.59 -21.61
C GLN A 173 5.82 -17.77 -20.58
N GLU A 174 5.85 -16.44 -20.69
CA GLU A 174 6.51 -15.56 -19.71
C GLU A 174 5.71 -15.45 -18.39
N ILE A 175 4.42 -15.74 -18.41
CA ILE A 175 3.58 -15.66 -17.19
C ILE A 175 4.07 -16.61 -16.11
N ALA A 176 4.57 -17.79 -16.49
CA ALA A 176 5.18 -18.72 -15.54
C ALA A 176 6.44 -18.13 -14.88
N ARG A 177 7.23 -17.32 -15.61
CA ARG A 177 8.37 -16.59 -15.05
C ARG A 177 7.89 -15.53 -14.05
N ILE A 178 6.85 -14.77 -14.38
CA ILE A 178 6.27 -13.79 -13.44
C ILE A 178 5.82 -14.48 -12.14
N CYS A 179 5.15 -15.63 -12.23
CA CYS A 179 4.81 -16.43 -11.05
C CYS A 179 6.06 -16.86 -10.26
N SER A 180 7.14 -17.23 -10.96
CA SER A 180 8.42 -17.59 -10.33
C SER A 180 9.08 -16.40 -9.62
N ASP A 181 8.98 -15.18 -10.19
CA ASP A 181 9.47 -13.95 -9.53
C ASP A 181 8.70 -13.67 -8.24
N TYR A 182 7.37 -13.83 -8.23
CA TYR A 182 6.57 -13.74 -7.01
C TYR A 182 6.95 -14.82 -5.99
N ARG A 183 7.19 -16.06 -6.43
CA ARG A 183 7.66 -17.17 -5.56
C ARG A 183 8.96 -16.80 -4.87
N LEU A 184 9.95 -16.34 -5.63
CA LEU A 184 11.26 -15.96 -5.10
C LEU A 184 11.13 -14.77 -4.12
N ALA A 185 10.33 -13.77 -4.47
CA ALA A 185 10.07 -12.64 -3.60
C ALA A 185 9.41 -13.05 -2.27
N ALA A 186 8.47 -14.00 -2.30
CA ALA A 186 7.85 -14.54 -1.10
C ALA A 186 8.85 -15.32 -0.22
N ILE A 187 9.69 -16.16 -0.82
CA ILE A 187 10.77 -16.87 -0.11
C ILE A 187 11.70 -15.86 0.57
N ASN A 188 12.14 -14.85 -0.14
CA ASN A 188 13.00 -13.78 0.35
C ASN A 188 12.33 -12.96 1.48
N ALA A 189 11.02 -12.72 1.39
CA ALA A 189 10.27 -12.02 2.42
C ALA A 189 10.19 -12.86 3.71
N ILE A 190 9.96 -14.16 3.60
CA ILE A 190 10.01 -15.06 4.77
C ILE A 190 11.42 -15.12 5.37
N ASP A 191 12.46 -15.21 4.53
CA ASP A 191 13.85 -15.14 5.00
C ASP A 191 14.16 -13.79 5.67
N ALA A 192 13.59 -12.70 5.17
CA ALA A 192 13.68 -11.38 5.79
C ALA A 192 12.88 -11.24 7.10
N GLY A 193 12.08 -12.24 7.49
CA GLY A 193 11.35 -12.28 8.76
C GLY A 193 9.97 -11.64 8.73
N PHE A 194 9.36 -11.42 7.56
CA PHE A 194 7.97 -10.98 7.48
C PHE A 194 7.01 -12.04 8.00
N ASP A 195 5.98 -11.61 8.72
CA ASP A 195 4.94 -12.50 9.28
C ASP A 195 3.93 -12.90 8.22
N LEU A 196 3.52 -11.94 7.37
CA LEU A 196 2.56 -12.13 6.30
C LEU A 196 3.11 -11.59 4.97
N ILE A 197 2.47 -12.01 3.88
CA ILE A 197 2.65 -11.46 2.54
C ILE A 197 1.34 -10.84 2.10
N GLU A 198 1.39 -9.68 1.45
CA GLU A 198 0.24 -9.10 0.74
C GLU A 198 0.54 -9.08 -0.76
N LEU A 199 -0.31 -9.71 -1.57
CA LEU A 199 -0.28 -9.53 -3.01
C LEU A 199 -0.96 -8.21 -3.38
N HIS A 200 -0.22 -7.29 -3.97
CA HIS A 200 -0.78 -6.07 -4.53
C HIS A 200 -1.38 -6.35 -5.91
N ALA A 201 -2.69 -6.56 -5.98
CA ALA A 201 -3.45 -6.82 -7.21
C ALA A 201 -4.41 -5.67 -7.55
N ALA A 202 -3.97 -4.42 -7.32
CA ALA A 202 -4.81 -3.22 -7.32
C ALA A 202 -4.13 -2.05 -8.05
N HIS A 203 -4.83 -0.91 -8.14
CA HIS A 203 -4.30 0.42 -8.50
C HIS A 203 -3.60 0.50 -9.85
N GLY A 204 -4.07 -0.22 -10.86
CA GLY A 204 -3.56 -0.13 -12.23
C GLY A 204 -2.21 -0.81 -12.47
N TYR A 205 -1.74 -1.66 -11.53
CA TYR A 205 -0.50 -2.41 -11.69
C TYR A 205 -0.72 -3.76 -12.42
N LEU A 206 0.32 -4.56 -12.59
CA LEU A 206 0.34 -5.70 -13.53
C LEU A 206 -0.88 -6.61 -13.41
N ILE A 207 -1.23 -7.05 -12.20
CA ILE A 207 -2.35 -7.99 -12.01
C ILE A 207 -3.68 -7.35 -12.46
N GLU A 208 -3.92 -6.09 -12.08
CA GLU A 208 -5.13 -5.39 -12.50
C GLU A 208 -5.13 -5.05 -14.00
N GLN A 209 -3.94 -4.84 -14.62
CA GLN A 209 -3.81 -4.69 -16.06
C GLN A 209 -4.30 -5.93 -16.82
N PHE A 210 -4.19 -7.12 -16.23
CA PHE A 210 -4.77 -8.33 -16.80
C PHE A 210 -6.29 -8.42 -16.54
N LEU A 211 -6.76 -8.04 -15.36
CA LEU A 211 -8.18 -8.07 -15.02
C LEU A 211 -9.00 -7.09 -15.88
N CYS A 212 -8.42 -5.96 -16.24
CA CYS A 212 -9.08 -4.86 -16.91
C CYS A 212 -9.19 -5.07 -18.41
N ASP A 213 -10.43 -5.11 -18.96
CA ASP A 213 -10.68 -5.29 -20.37
C ASP A 213 -10.38 -4.05 -21.23
N GLY A 214 -10.27 -2.86 -20.63
CA GLY A 214 -9.76 -1.66 -21.31
C GLY A 214 -8.25 -1.66 -21.55
N VAL A 215 -7.51 -2.60 -20.93
CA VAL A 215 -6.05 -2.76 -21.10
C VAL A 215 -5.72 -4.10 -21.73
N ASN A 216 -6.37 -5.17 -21.27
CA ASN A 216 -6.15 -6.53 -21.73
C ASN A 216 -6.95 -6.85 -23.00
N THR A 217 -6.29 -6.78 -24.14
CA THR A 217 -6.86 -7.09 -25.45
C THR A 217 -6.42 -8.47 -25.98
N ARG A 218 -5.94 -9.36 -25.08
CA ARG A 218 -5.47 -10.70 -25.43
C ARG A 218 -6.60 -11.59 -25.93
N ASP A 219 -6.26 -12.50 -26.82
CA ASP A 219 -7.13 -13.56 -27.36
C ASP A 219 -6.77 -14.98 -26.88
N ASP A 220 -5.72 -15.09 -26.04
CA ASP A 220 -5.28 -16.36 -25.45
C ASP A 220 -6.03 -16.68 -24.13
N LYS A 221 -5.55 -17.72 -23.41
CA LYS A 221 -6.13 -18.14 -22.13
C LYS A 221 -6.10 -17.10 -20.99
N TYR A 222 -5.43 -15.95 -21.17
CA TYR A 222 -5.36 -14.83 -20.23
C TYR A 222 -6.18 -13.62 -20.66
N GLY A 223 -6.94 -13.71 -21.78
CA GLY A 223 -7.75 -12.62 -22.33
C GLY A 223 -9.22 -12.97 -22.55
N GLY A 224 -10.00 -11.98 -22.98
CA GLY A 224 -11.43 -12.13 -23.29
C GLY A 224 -12.31 -12.24 -22.08
N SER A 225 -12.73 -13.43 -21.65
CA SER A 225 -13.65 -13.63 -20.52
C SER A 225 -13.05 -13.19 -19.18
N ILE A 226 -13.90 -12.78 -18.22
CA ILE A 226 -13.49 -12.44 -16.85
C ILE A 226 -12.67 -13.56 -16.22
N LYS A 227 -13.09 -14.82 -16.40
CA LYS A 227 -12.35 -15.99 -15.93
C LYS A 227 -10.93 -16.05 -16.47
N ASN A 228 -10.75 -15.77 -17.73
CA ASN A 228 -9.43 -15.79 -18.38
C ASN A 228 -8.56 -14.61 -17.90
N ARG A 229 -9.14 -13.40 -17.84
CA ARG A 229 -8.43 -12.22 -17.36
C ARG A 229 -8.00 -12.34 -15.89
N ALA A 230 -8.78 -13.02 -15.06
CA ALA A 230 -8.45 -13.29 -13.67
C ALA A 230 -7.44 -14.44 -13.47
N ARG A 231 -7.10 -15.18 -14.50
CA ARG A 231 -6.25 -16.39 -14.42
C ARG A 231 -4.90 -16.11 -13.77
N ILE A 232 -4.20 -15.07 -14.21
CA ILE A 232 -2.88 -14.74 -13.66
C ILE A 232 -2.95 -14.41 -12.16
N LEU A 233 -4.01 -13.72 -11.71
CA LEU A 233 -4.23 -13.45 -10.29
C LEU A 233 -4.24 -14.75 -9.48
N PHE A 234 -5.02 -15.73 -9.92
CA PHE A 234 -5.13 -16.99 -9.19
C PHE A 234 -3.87 -17.86 -9.31
N GLU A 235 -3.19 -17.86 -10.46
CA GLU A 235 -1.89 -18.54 -10.61
C GLU A 235 -0.81 -17.95 -9.67
N VAL A 236 -0.79 -16.63 -9.47
CA VAL A 236 0.09 -15.98 -8.51
C VAL A 236 -0.34 -16.30 -7.07
N ILE A 237 -1.64 -16.30 -6.76
CA ILE A 237 -2.15 -16.66 -5.41
C ILE A 237 -1.74 -18.09 -5.07
N GLU A 238 -1.98 -19.07 -5.94
CA GLU A 238 -1.56 -20.46 -5.72
C GLU A 238 -0.05 -20.57 -5.54
N THR A 239 0.73 -19.83 -6.34
CA THR A 239 2.19 -19.78 -6.20
C THR A 239 2.64 -19.26 -4.85
N LEU A 240 1.96 -18.22 -4.32
CA LEU A 240 2.26 -17.65 -3.00
C LEU A 240 1.80 -18.58 -1.87
N ILE A 241 0.64 -19.21 -2.01
CA ILE A 241 0.12 -20.21 -1.05
C ILE A 241 1.10 -21.37 -0.88
N ASP A 242 1.65 -21.88 -1.98
CA ASP A 242 2.68 -22.93 -1.96
C ASP A 242 3.92 -22.57 -1.09
N VAL A 243 4.22 -21.27 -0.97
CA VAL A 243 5.38 -20.80 -0.19
C VAL A 243 5.01 -20.50 1.26
N VAL A 244 3.89 -19.80 1.49
CA VAL A 244 3.58 -19.23 2.81
C VAL A 244 2.37 -19.85 3.50
N GLY A 245 1.53 -20.58 2.77
CA GLY A 245 0.21 -21.03 3.21
C GLY A 245 -0.84 -19.92 3.13
N GLU A 246 -2.12 -20.32 3.04
CA GLU A 246 -3.26 -19.39 2.94
C GLU A 246 -3.32 -18.41 4.13
N GLU A 247 -3.10 -18.92 5.34
CA GLU A 247 -3.20 -18.16 6.59
C GLU A 247 -2.15 -17.05 6.76
N ARG A 248 -1.18 -16.97 5.85
CA ARG A 248 -0.17 -15.90 5.81
C ARG A 248 -0.30 -15.00 4.58
N LEU A 249 -1.29 -15.22 3.73
CA LEU A 249 -1.48 -14.44 2.50
C LEU A 249 -2.65 -13.48 2.65
N GLY A 250 -2.38 -12.20 2.45
CA GLY A 250 -3.37 -11.14 2.21
C GLY A 250 -3.42 -10.78 0.73
N ILE A 251 -4.58 -10.33 0.28
CA ILE A 251 -4.78 -9.86 -1.10
C ILE A 251 -5.31 -8.43 -1.06
N ARG A 252 -4.72 -7.53 -1.86
CA ARG A 252 -5.23 -6.18 -2.03
C ARG A 252 -5.85 -6.00 -3.40
N LEU A 253 -7.12 -5.53 -3.42
CA LEU A 253 -7.87 -5.14 -4.61
C LEU A 253 -8.31 -3.68 -4.50
N SER A 254 -8.61 -3.07 -5.65
CA SER A 254 -9.17 -1.72 -5.76
C SER A 254 -10.45 -1.72 -6.60
N PRO A 255 -11.55 -2.31 -6.10
CA PRO A 255 -12.81 -2.26 -6.82
C PRO A 255 -13.21 -0.81 -7.09
N VAL A 256 -13.52 -0.51 -8.34
CA VAL A 256 -13.95 0.81 -8.78
C VAL A 256 -15.42 0.73 -9.12
N ASP A 257 -16.21 1.65 -8.58
CA ASP A 257 -17.60 1.84 -8.99
C ASP A 257 -17.69 2.99 -9.99
N ASN A 258 -18.72 2.94 -10.82
CA ASN A 258 -19.09 4.11 -11.60
C ASN A 258 -19.83 5.10 -10.71
N ASP A 259 -19.53 6.37 -10.86
CA ASP A 259 -20.30 7.45 -10.25
C ASP A 259 -21.78 7.31 -10.64
N PRO A 260 -22.73 7.31 -9.68
CA PRO A 260 -24.13 7.06 -9.97
C PRO A 260 -24.77 8.13 -10.87
N ILE A 261 -24.20 9.32 -10.92
CA ILE A 261 -24.69 10.46 -11.71
C ILE A 261 -24.00 10.51 -13.07
N THR A 262 -22.68 10.56 -13.08
CA THR A 262 -21.91 10.74 -14.32
C THR A 262 -21.69 9.43 -15.09
N LYS A 263 -21.91 8.27 -14.44
CA LYS A 263 -21.63 6.93 -14.97
C LYS A 263 -20.14 6.71 -15.36
N GLN A 264 -19.26 7.61 -14.90
CA GLN A 264 -17.83 7.48 -15.08
C GLN A 264 -17.22 6.76 -13.86
N PRO A 265 -16.10 6.05 -14.05
CA PRO A 265 -15.40 5.44 -12.93
C PRO A 265 -15.02 6.47 -11.88
N ASN A 266 -15.35 6.21 -10.62
CA ASN A 266 -15.05 7.09 -9.49
C ASN A 266 -13.54 7.28 -9.26
N GLN A 267 -12.74 6.31 -9.68
CA GLN A 267 -11.29 6.38 -9.59
C GLN A 267 -10.66 5.57 -10.72
N ILE A 268 -9.76 6.18 -11.46
CA ILE A 268 -8.96 5.53 -12.50
C ILE A 268 -7.50 5.58 -12.07
N TYR A 269 -6.85 4.43 -11.98
CA TYR A 269 -5.42 4.34 -11.69
C TYR A 269 -4.66 4.04 -12.99
N PHE A 270 -3.72 4.90 -13.35
CA PHE A 270 -2.85 4.70 -14.52
C PHE A 270 -3.60 4.29 -15.81
N GLY A 271 -4.78 4.88 -16.03
CA GLY A 271 -5.57 4.61 -17.23
C GLY A 271 -6.17 3.20 -17.32
N VAL A 272 -6.32 2.50 -16.19
CA VAL A 272 -6.99 1.19 -16.14
C VAL A 272 -8.49 1.41 -16.07
N VAL A 273 -9.20 1.05 -17.13
CA VAL A 273 -10.65 1.21 -17.26
C VAL A 273 -11.30 -0.15 -17.46
N HIS A 274 -12.26 -0.49 -16.62
CA HIS A 274 -13.10 -1.68 -16.74
C HIS A 274 -14.43 -1.33 -17.40
N SER A 275 -14.85 -2.09 -18.41
CA SER A 275 -16.18 -1.91 -19.00
C SER A 275 -17.31 -2.31 -18.05
N LYS A 276 -17.07 -3.32 -17.22
CA LYS A 276 -18.00 -3.88 -16.22
C LYS A 276 -17.23 -4.19 -14.93
N PRO A 277 -16.84 -3.18 -14.15
CA PRO A 277 -15.99 -3.37 -12.98
C PRO A 277 -16.66 -4.27 -11.93
N GLU A 278 -17.96 -4.07 -11.68
CA GLU A 278 -18.72 -4.85 -10.70
C GLU A 278 -18.62 -6.35 -10.99
N LEU A 279 -18.96 -6.79 -12.21
CA LEU A 279 -18.92 -8.20 -12.57
C LEU A 279 -17.52 -8.83 -12.44
N SER A 280 -16.48 -8.04 -12.75
CA SER A 280 -15.09 -8.51 -12.62
C SER A 280 -14.71 -8.73 -11.17
N TYR A 281 -15.03 -7.78 -10.28
CA TYR A 281 -14.71 -7.87 -8.87
C TYR A 281 -15.60 -8.83 -8.11
N GLU A 282 -16.90 -8.92 -8.46
CA GLU A 282 -17.81 -9.95 -7.92
C GLU A 282 -17.28 -11.36 -8.20
N TYR A 283 -16.86 -11.62 -9.45
CA TYR A 283 -16.25 -12.90 -9.82
C TYR A 283 -14.99 -13.19 -9.00
N VAL A 284 -14.06 -12.23 -8.94
CA VAL A 284 -12.79 -12.39 -8.22
C VAL A 284 -13.03 -12.59 -6.73
N ILE A 285 -13.82 -11.75 -6.09
CA ILE A 285 -14.07 -11.79 -4.63
C ILE A 285 -14.82 -13.05 -4.24
N SER A 286 -15.82 -13.46 -5.03
CA SER A 286 -16.52 -14.73 -4.83
C SER A 286 -15.54 -15.92 -4.88
N LYS A 287 -14.60 -15.91 -5.82
CA LYS A 287 -13.57 -16.95 -5.90
C LYS A 287 -12.54 -16.89 -4.77
N LEU A 288 -12.21 -15.71 -4.27
CA LEU A 288 -11.32 -15.57 -3.10
C LEU A 288 -11.94 -16.11 -1.81
N SER A 289 -13.27 -16.22 -1.74
CA SER A 289 -13.96 -16.86 -0.61
C SER A 289 -13.74 -18.38 -0.52
N ASP A 290 -13.23 -19.00 -1.58
CA ASP A 290 -12.86 -20.43 -1.57
C ASP A 290 -11.54 -20.69 -0.81
N TYR A 291 -10.79 -19.64 -0.44
CA TYR A 291 -9.50 -19.70 0.27
C TYR A 291 -9.62 -19.23 1.72
N ASN A 292 -8.79 -19.77 2.60
CA ASN A 292 -8.67 -19.33 4.00
C ASN A 292 -7.57 -18.24 4.15
N LEU A 293 -7.70 -17.15 3.40
CA LEU A 293 -6.73 -16.07 3.40
C LEU A 293 -6.64 -15.35 4.74
N ALA A 294 -5.44 -14.83 5.07
CA ALA A 294 -5.25 -14.01 6.26
C ALA A 294 -6.18 -12.79 6.25
N TYR A 295 -6.28 -12.12 5.10
CA TYR A 295 -7.23 -11.01 4.90
C TYR A 295 -7.44 -10.68 3.42
N LEU A 296 -8.57 -10.05 3.13
CA LEU A 296 -8.82 -9.34 1.88
C LEU A 296 -8.87 -7.83 2.18
N LEU A 297 -8.03 -7.04 1.51
CA LEU A 297 -7.99 -5.60 1.64
C LEU A 297 -8.63 -4.96 0.40
N LEU A 298 -9.76 -4.26 0.59
CA LEU A 298 -10.48 -3.58 -0.48
C LEU A 298 -10.32 -2.06 -0.34
N THR A 299 -9.58 -1.45 -1.28
CA THR A 299 -9.39 0.01 -1.28
C THR A 299 -10.73 0.70 -1.54
N GLU A 300 -11.17 1.54 -0.59
CA GLU A 300 -12.39 2.32 -0.72
C GLU A 300 -12.29 3.34 -1.86
N PRO A 301 -13.31 3.46 -2.71
CA PRO A 301 -13.37 4.52 -3.69
C PRO A 301 -13.43 5.88 -2.99
N ARG A 302 -12.63 6.81 -3.47
CA ARG A 302 -12.61 8.18 -2.96
C ARG A 302 -13.31 9.08 -3.94
N VAL A 303 -14.45 9.62 -3.56
CA VAL A 303 -15.07 10.71 -4.30
C VAL A 303 -14.17 11.95 -4.12
N GLY A 304 -13.66 12.51 -5.23
CA GLY A 304 -12.84 13.72 -5.24
C GLY A 304 -11.41 13.54 -4.66
N VAL A 305 -10.76 12.44 -4.97
CA VAL A 305 -9.35 12.13 -4.56
C VAL A 305 -8.37 13.24 -4.86
N LEU A 306 -8.73 14.11 -5.73
CA LEU A 306 -7.82 15.00 -6.41
C LEU A 306 -7.98 16.45 -6.03
N SER A 307 -8.76 16.76 -5.01
CA SER A 307 -8.66 18.10 -4.46
C SER A 307 -7.34 18.22 -3.71
N ASN A 308 -6.27 18.56 -4.40
CA ASN A 308 -5.05 19.15 -3.84
C ASN A 308 -5.35 20.48 -3.15
N ILE A 309 -6.57 20.68 -2.64
CA ILE A 309 -6.96 21.87 -1.95
C ILE A 309 -6.54 21.70 -0.49
N PRO A 310 -5.47 22.39 -0.04
CA PRO A 310 -5.07 22.37 1.37
C PRO A 310 -6.26 22.82 2.24
N GLY A 311 -6.58 22.04 3.26
CA GLY A 311 -7.64 22.38 4.23
C GLY A 311 -9.04 21.84 3.93
N LYS A 312 -9.30 21.20 2.78
CA LYS A 312 -10.58 20.53 2.51
C LYS A 312 -10.61 19.03 2.84
N ASP A 313 -9.55 18.50 3.41
CA ASP A 313 -9.43 17.09 3.80
C ASP A 313 -10.41 16.64 4.91
N ASN A 314 -11.14 17.55 5.52
CA ASN A 314 -11.94 17.26 6.72
C ASN A 314 -13.40 16.89 6.44
N THR A 315 -13.85 16.86 5.18
CA THR A 315 -15.27 16.69 4.84
C THR A 315 -15.61 15.36 4.20
N PHE A 316 -14.66 14.40 4.15
CA PHE A 316 -14.98 13.09 3.61
C PHE A 316 -15.76 12.26 4.64
N GLU A 317 -17.07 12.29 4.55
CA GLU A 317 -17.85 11.11 4.88
C GLU A 317 -17.27 9.98 4.04
N VAL A 318 -16.85 8.90 4.69
CA VAL A 318 -16.34 7.72 3.98
C VAL A 318 -17.41 7.27 3.02
N PRO A 319 -17.18 7.35 1.71
CA PRO A 319 -18.10 6.73 0.78
C PRO A 319 -18.09 5.24 1.10
N SER A 320 -19.17 4.78 1.61
CA SER A 320 -19.39 3.39 1.90
C SER A 320 -19.58 2.63 0.59
N GLY A 321 -18.51 2.15 -0.03
CA GLY A 321 -18.62 1.48 -1.33
C GLY A 321 -18.30 -0.01 -1.25
N ASN A 322 -17.12 -0.34 -0.81
CA ASN A 322 -16.61 -1.70 -0.97
C ASN A 322 -17.04 -2.68 0.11
N TYR A 323 -17.66 -2.22 1.21
CA TYR A 323 -18.30 -3.13 2.15
C TYR A 323 -19.47 -3.91 1.51
N LYS A 324 -20.00 -3.49 0.36
CA LYS A 324 -21.00 -4.27 -0.40
C LYS A 324 -20.54 -5.70 -0.71
N TYR A 325 -19.22 -5.90 -0.80
CA TYR A 325 -18.63 -7.23 -1.01
C TYR A 325 -18.55 -8.07 0.27
N ARG A 326 -18.95 -7.53 1.45
CA ARG A 326 -18.94 -8.26 2.72
C ARG A 326 -19.79 -9.54 2.68
N GLU A 327 -20.92 -9.51 1.98
CA GLU A 327 -21.79 -10.67 1.85
C GLU A 327 -21.17 -11.79 1.00
N MET A 328 -20.29 -11.43 0.05
CA MET A 328 -19.60 -12.37 -0.84
C MET A 328 -18.32 -12.93 -0.24
N TYR A 329 -17.71 -12.24 0.74
CA TYR A 329 -16.45 -12.65 1.35
C TYR A 329 -16.58 -12.80 2.85
N GLN A 330 -16.51 -14.05 3.34
CA GLN A 330 -16.72 -14.37 4.75
C GLN A 330 -15.44 -14.33 5.60
N GLY A 331 -14.24 -14.22 4.98
CA GLY A 331 -12.95 -14.07 5.67
C GLY A 331 -12.75 -12.68 6.28
N THR A 332 -11.57 -12.44 6.81
CA THR A 332 -11.20 -11.13 7.38
C THR A 332 -11.16 -10.06 6.29
N LEU A 333 -12.00 -9.03 6.41
CA LEU A 333 -12.09 -7.91 5.48
C LEU A 333 -11.47 -6.65 6.06
N MET A 334 -10.53 -6.04 5.32
CA MET A 334 -9.81 -4.82 5.72
C MET A 334 -10.17 -3.66 4.80
N GLY A 335 -10.52 -2.51 5.38
CA GLY A 335 -10.82 -1.28 4.64
C GLY A 335 -9.74 -0.20 4.82
N PRO A 336 -9.00 0.20 3.78
CA PRO A 336 -8.23 1.44 3.73
C PRO A 336 -9.01 2.50 2.97
N GLY A 337 -8.82 3.77 3.29
CA GLY A 337 -9.36 4.84 2.43
C GLY A 337 -10.04 5.99 3.15
N GLY A 338 -9.27 6.86 3.78
CA GLY A 338 -9.79 8.12 4.33
C GLY A 338 -10.52 8.01 5.67
N PHE A 339 -10.50 6.86 6.32
CA PHE A 339 -11.10 6.68 7.64
C PHE A 339 -10.53 7.66 8.66
N THR A 340 -11.42 8.29 9.42
CA THR A 340 -11.12 8.93 10.69
C THR A 340 -11.33 7.93 11.83
N PRO A 341 -10.85 8.19 13.05
CA PRO A 341 -11.16 7.32 14.20
C PRO A 341 -12.66 7.09 14.44
N LEU A 342 -13.48 8.09 14.12
CA LEU A 342 -14.94 8.01 14.27
C LEU A 342 -15.57 7.10 13.22
N THR A 343 -15.26 7.34 11.94
CA THR A 343 -15.82 6.54 10.82
C THR A 343 -15.30 5.10 10.84
N ALA A 344 -14.07 4.88 11.32
CA ALA A 344 -13.51 3.55 11.53
C ALA A 344 -14.31 2.76 12.61
N ARG A 345 -14.62 3.41 13.76
CA ARG A 345 -15.47 2.78 14.80
C ARG A 345 -16.84 2.42 14.26
N LYS A 346 -17.45 3.32 13.48
CA LYS A 346 -18.75 3.09 12.85
C LYS A 346 -18.69 1.88 11.91
N ALA A 347 -17.75 1.84 10.99
CA ALA A 347 -17.59 0.75 10.01
C ALA A 347 -17.41 -0.62 10.69
N LEU A 348 -16.61 -0.69 11.78
CA LEU A 348 -16.47 -1.92 12.55
C LEU A 348 -17.73 -2.31 13.31
N SER A 349 -18.45 -1.32 13.89
CA SER A 349 -19.68 -1.60 14.66
C SER A 349 -20.83 -2.07 13.77
N GLU A 350 -20.84 -1.64 12.51
CA GLU A 350 -21.83 -2.07 11.49
C GLU A 350 -21.45 -3.41 10.86
N GLY A 351 -20.25 -3.96 11.14
CA GLY A 351 -19.79 -5.22 10.57
C GLY A 351 -19.30 -5.09 9.11
N ASN A 352 -19.12 -3.87 8.63
CA ASN A 352 -18.69 -3.61 7.25
C ASN A 352 -17.24 -4.08 7.02
N TYR A 353 -16.40 -3.97 8.03
CA TYR A 353 -15.00 -4.39 8.04
C TYR A 353 -14.63 -5.05 9.36
N ASP A 354 -13.56 -5.85 9.33
CA ASP A 354 -12.94 -6.46 10.51
C ASP A 354 -11.71 -5.67 10.95
N LEU A 355 -11.00 -5.06 10.02
CA LEU A 355 -9.79 -4.26 10.22
C LEU A 355 -9.88 -2.94 9.46
N ILE A 356 -9.27 -1.89 10.00
CA ILE A 356 -9.14 -0.60 9.33
C ILE A 356 -7.67 -0.24 9.15
N ALA A 357 -7.26 -0.04 7.89
CA ALA A 357 -5.91 0.37 7.56
C ALA A 357 -5.84 1.91 7.39
N PHE A 358 -5.08 2.54 8.28
CA PHE A 358 -4.87 3.98 8.28
C PHE A 358 -3.61 4.36 7.50
N GLY A 359 -3.75 5.22 6.50
CA GLY A 359 -2.64 5.79 5.75
C GLY A 359 -2.12 7.06 6.41
N ARG A 360 -2.55 8.23 5.91
CA ARG A 360 -2.07 9.57 6.27
C ARG A 360 -2.02 9.83 7.78
N TRP A 361 -3.03 9.40 8.50
CA TRP A 361 -3.08 9.56 9.95
C TRP A 361 -2.04 8.70 10.68
N PHE A 362 -1.76 7.48 10.22
CA PHE A 362 -0.72 6.67 10.82
C PHE A 362 0.69 7.14 10.41
N LEU A 363 0.82 7.73 9.20
CA LEU A 363 2.05 8.34 8.74
C LEU A 363 2.51 9.45 9.70
N SER A 364 1.61 10.39 10.05
CA SER A 364 1.93 11.55 10.88
C SER A 364 1.81 11.31 12.38
N ASN A 365 1.30 10.17 12.81
CA ASN A 365 1.15 9.79 14.21
C ASN A 365 1.76 8.42 14.45
N PRO A 366 3.06 8.33 14.80
CA PRO A 366 3.72 7.06 15.05
C PRO A 366 3.01 6.22 16.12
N ASP A 367 2.41 6.89 17.10
CA ASP A 367 1.65 6.33 18.20
C ASP A 367 0.12 6.38 17.97
N LEU A 368 -0.35 6.26 16.71
CA LEU A 368 -1.77 6.40 16.36
C LEU A 368 -2.71 5.53 17.20
N PRO A 369 -2.44 4.24 17.47
CA PRO A 369 -3.30 3.43 18.32
C PRO A 369 -3.45 4.01 19.74
N GLU A 370 -2.37 4.48 20.34
CA GLU A 370 -2.39 5.11 21.68
C GLU A 370 -3.20 6.43 21.66
N ARG A 371 -3.01 7.26 20.63
CA ARG A 371 -3.78 8.51 20.47
C ARG A 371 -5.28 8.25 20.32
N ILE A 372 -5.66 7.31 19.48
CA ILE A 372 -7.09 6.95 19.28
C ILE A 372 -7.69 6.37 20.56
N LYS A 373 -6.93 5.54 21.29
CA LYS A 373 -7.39 4.92 22.55
C LYS A 373 -7.69 5.94 23.61
N ASN A 374 -6.84 6.96 23.72
CA ASN A 374 -6.90 7.96 24.79
C ASN A 374 -7.57 9.29 24.37
N GLY A 375 -8.04 9.39 23.11
CA GLY A 375 -8.64 10.63 22.59
C GLY A 375 -7.64 11.79 22.45
N TYR A 376 -6.35 11.49 22.25
CA TYR A 376 -5.34 12.52 22.10
C TYR A 376 -5.42 13.18 20.70
N LYS A 377 -5.03 14.47 20.65
CA LYS A 377 -4.98 15.21 19.39
C LYS A 377 -4.01 14.56 18.40
N LEU A 378 -4.45 14.40 17.14
CA LEU A 378 -3.61 13.89 16.05
C LEU A 378 -2.71 15.00 15.50
N ASN A 379 -1.50 14.63 15.10
CA ASN A 379 -0.62 15.48 14.30
C ASN A 379 -1.21 15.62 12.90
N VAL A 380 -1.07 16.81 12.33
CA VAL A 380 -1.40 17.05 10.92
C VAL A 380 -0.27 16.49 10.05
N TYR A 381 -0.63 15.85 8.96
CA TYR A 381 0.35 15.35 7.99
C TYR A 381 0.72 16.45 6.98
N ASP A 382 1.96 16.38 6.52
CA ASP A 382 2.48 17.22 5.44
C ASP A 382 2.59 16.39 4.15
N ARG A 383 1.81 16.75 3.13
CA ARG A 383 1.74 16.03 1.86
C ARG A 383 3.03 16.11 1.04
N ASP A 384 3.75 17.24 1.13
CA ASP A 384 4.96 17.46 0.37
C ASP A 384 6.10 16.53 0.80
N THR A 385 5.98 15.94 2.00
CA THR A 385 6.94 14.98 2.56
C THR A 385 6.55 13.50 2.35
N PHE A 386 5.48 13.22 1.60
CA PHE A 386 5.01 11.83 1.44
C PHE A 386 6.01 10.96 0.70
N TYR A 387 6.71 11.48 -0.30
CA TYR A 387 7.58 10.73 -1.19
C TYR A 387 9.00 11.30 -1.22
N GLY A 388 10.01 10.41 -1.10
CA GLY A 388 11.42 10.79 -1.15
C GLY A 388 11.87 11.61 0.06
N GLY A 389 13.14 12.06 0.05
CA GLY A 389 13.73 12.89 1.08
C GLY A 389 14.36 12.11 2.24
N ASN A 390 14.53 12.81 3.35
CA ASN A 390 15.24 12.37 4.55
C ASN A 390 14.26 12.02 5.70
N GLU A 391 14.64 12.33 6.94
CA GLU A 391 13.83 12.14 8.15
C GLU A 391 12.58 13.02 8.21
N ILE A 392 12.57 14.18 7.50
CA ILE A 392 11.46 15.15 7.54
C ILE A 392 10.19 14.53 6.96
N GLY A 393 9.11 14.59 7.74
CA GLY A 393 7.83 13.98 7.38
C GLY A 393 7.85 12.44 7.33
N TYR A 394 8.91 11.83 7.85
CA TYR A 394 9.10 10.39 7.87
C TYR A 394 9.28 9.85 9.29
N THR A 395 10.37 10.22 9.98
CA THR A 395 10.68 9.77 11.34
C THR A 395 10.61 10.90 12.38
N ASP A 396 10.46 12.15 11.98
CA ASP A 396 10.45 13.34 12.82
C ASP A 396 9.09 13.69 13.43
N TYR A 397 7.99 13.03 13.02
CA TYR A 397 6.69 13.24 13.64
C TYR A 397 6.71 12.82 15.12
N PRO A 398 6.36 13.76 16.04
CA PRO A 398 6.46 13.47 17.47
C PRO A 398 5.33 12.55 17.96
N ASP A 399 5.65 11.63 18.86
CA ASP A 399 4.67 10.96 19.67
C ASP A 399 4.04 11.93 20.69
N TYR A 400 2.90 11.56 21.27
CA TYR A 400 2.17 12.39 22.22
C TYR A 400 2.98 12.64 23.51
N LYS A 401 3.74 11.65 23.96
CA LYS A 401 4.56 11.77 25.20
C LYS A 401 5.70 12.77 25.02
N SER A 402 6.34 12.77 23.86
CA SER A 402 7.37 13.73 23.51
C SER A 402 6.83 15.15 23.42
N LEU A 403 5.67 15.35 22.77
CA LEU A 403 4.99 16.66 22.74
C LEU A 403 4.64 17.17 24.16
N SER A 404 4.13 16.31 25.04
CA SER A 404 3.77 16.69 26.37
C SER A 404 4.97 17.12 27.22
N LYS A 405 6.13 16.46 27.02
CA LYS A 405 7.41 16.86 27.67
C LYS A 405 7.93 18.18 27.14
N MET A 406 7.87 18.41 25.82
CA MET A 406 8.28 19.67 25.18
C MET A 406 7.44 20.84 25.69
N ASN A 407 6.12 20.67 25.74
CA ASN A 407 5.20 21.70 26.24
C ASN A 407 5.46 22.01 27.73
N ARG A 408 5.67 21.00 28.59
CA ARG A 408 6.04 21.22 30.00
C ARG A 408 7.36 21.96 30.15
N LYS A 409 8.35 21.67 29.29
CA LYS A 409 9.65 22.38 29.31
C LYS A 409 9.48 23.84 28.87
N ARG A 410 8.66 24.09 27.85
CA ARG A 410 8.34 25.44 27.37
C ARG A 410 7.58 26.26 28.41
N TYR A 411 6.61 25.67 29.09
CA TYR A 411 5.89 26.33 30.19
C TYR A 411 6.81 26.65 31.39
N LYS A 412 7.74 25.74 31.73
CA LYS A 412 8.75 26.01 32.78
C LYS A 412 9.69 27.16 32.41
N LEU A 413 10.15 27.23 31.19
CA LEU A 413 11.02 28.30 30.68
C LEU A 413 10.29 29.67 30.69
N ILE A 414 9.02 29.69 30.26
CA ILE A 414 8.19 30.90 30.28
C ILE A 414 7.94 31.39 31.72
N SER A 415 7.66 30.46 32.66
CA SER A 415 7.46 30.82 34.06
C SER A 415 8.75 31.33 34.72
N GLN A 416 9.91 30.76 34.41
CA GLN A 416 11.20 31.26 34.91
C GLN A 416 11.52 32.64 34.36
N SER A 417 11.35 32.86 33.04
CA SER A 417 11.59 34.19 32.44
C SER A 417 10.61 35.27 32.91
N SER A 418 9.40 34.89 33.34
CA SER A 418 8.43 35.81 33.94
C SER A 418 8.77 36.18 35.39
N ILE A 419 9.36 35.27 36.14
CA ILE A 419 9.83 35.51 37.50
C ILE A 419 11.07 36.41 37.50
N GLU A 420 12.01 36.17 36.57
CA GLU A 420 13.22 37.01 36.44
C GLU A 420 12.92 38.43 35.98
N ARG A 421 11.85 38.67 35.19
CA ARG A 421 11.40 40.02 34.80
C ARG A 421 10.60 40.74 35.88
N SER A 422 10.10 40.02 36.90
CA SER A 422 9.38 40.63 38.05
C SER A 422 10.34 40.97 39.20
N LEU A 423 11.62 40.57 39.13
CA LEU A 423 12.64 40.81 40.12
C LEU A 423 13.75 41.80 39.62
N SER A 424 13.59 42.31 38.41
CA SER A 424 14.38 43.43 37.83
C SER A 424 13.51 44.67 37.72
#